data_f62d41fdf1f78b79738272c6ef4a5459
#
_entry.id   f62d41fdf1f78b79738272c6ef4a5459
#
_cell.length_a   1.000
_cell.length_b   1.000
_cell.length_c   1.000
_cell.angle_alpha   90.00
_cell.angle_beta   90.00
_cell.angle_gamma   90.00
#
_symmetry.space_group_name_H-M   'P 1'
#
loop_
_entity.id
_entity.type
_entity.pdbx_description
1 polymer ?
#
loop_
_entity_poly.entity_id
_entity_poly.type
_entity_poly.pdbx_seq_one_letter_code
_entity_poly.pdbx_strand_id
1 'polypeptide(L)'
;GWMTGSYDPATNTVWWGTANPAPDYDYIGGDWMNNGPRPGLNLYSSSVVVLDADSGELSAYFQEMPHDAWDFDSAVGEFLMIEKGGKRNMVHPNKGGIIFVYDADSVGGGNELTVNNAYMIGETYNYIKGVTKEGRLVGRRELPEGKHSDVCPAIDGAISWNTGAYNPKRNTHFMLTQEFCFDIEVVNPERPDDFSGQAYFGASWTSKAPKQKADGTKVDAAYGTLQARDPLTGEMKWRVEYKYPVLASLLSTGGDLVFVPGADGMFDARDAKTGKLLWQNNLGTGAHGGVITYMAGGKQYVAVVTGW
;
A
#
# COMPACT_ATOMS: atom_id res chain seq x y z
N GLY A 1 10.72 -4.05 -8.66
CA GLY A 1 9.36 -3.67 -9.00
C GLY A 1 8.58 -4.82 -9.60
N TRP A 2 7.57 -5.29 -8.91
CA TRP A 2 6.71 -6.41 -9.36
C TRP A 2 5.28 -5.96 -9.71
N MET A 3 4.95 -4.68 -9.50
CA MET A 3 3.71 -4.05 -9.95
C MET A 3 3.96 -3.05 -11.07
N THR A 4 2.89 -2.68 -11.78
CA THR A 4 2.94 -1.73 -12.89
C THR A 4 3.06 -0.29 -12.40
N GLY A 5 3.74 0.55 -13.18
CA GLY A 5 3.75 2.00 -13.00
C GLY A 5 2.65 2.72 -13.79
N SER A 6 2.68 4.03 -13.76
CA SER A 6 1.78 4.89 -14.52
C SER A 6 2.54 5.93 -15.33
N TYR A 7 2.00 6.27 -16.51
CA TYR A 7 2.56 7.31 -17.37
C TYR A 7 1.80 8.63 -17.20
N ASP A 8 2.54 9.71 -17.01
CA ASP A 8 2.02 11.06 -16.99
C ASP A 8 2.35 11.79 -18.31
N PRO A 9 1.35 12.01 -19.19
CA PRO A 9 1.59 12.65 -20.49
C PRO A 9 1.92 14.14 -20.38
N ALA A 10 1.60 14.80 -19.28
CA ALA A 10 1.85 16.24 -19.14
C ALA A 10 3.34 16.54 -18.89
N THR A 11 4.05 15.65 -18.24
CA THR A 11 5.50 15.77 -17.98
C THR A 11 6.33 14.78 -18.79
N ASN A 12 5.70 13.90 -19.58
CA ASN A 12 6.34 12.80 -20.31
C ASN A 12 7.16 11.91 -19.38
N THR A 13 6.57 11.52 -18.24
CA THR A 13 7.28 10.72 -17.24
C THR A 13 6.56 9.44 -16.87
N VAL A 14 7.31 8.44 -16.45
CA VAL A 14 6.81 7.18 -15.88
C VAL A 14 7.06 7.18 -14.38
N TRP A 15 5.99 6.99 -13.60
CA TRP A 15 6.01 6.84 -12.15
C TRP A 15 6.03 5.37 -11.81
N TRP A 16 6.97 4.95 -10.97
CA TRP A 16 7.15 3.54 -10.64
C TRP A 16 7.50 3.33 -9.18
N GLY A 17 6.83 2.39 -8.51
CA GLY A 17 7.16 1.97 -7.16
C GLY A 17 8.22 0.87 -7.14
N THR A 18 9.21 0.99 -6.28
CA THR A 18 10.25 -0.02 -6.10
C THR A 18 9.98 -0.90 -4.88
N ALA A 19 10.50 -2.12 -4.93
CA ALA A 19 10.37 -3.09 -3.84
C ALA A 19 11.37 -2.82 -2.71
N ASN A 20 11.21 -3.56 -1.62
CA ASN A 20 12.09 -3.58 -0.45
C ASN A 20 13.53 -4.00 -0.81
N PRO A 21 14.52 -3.68 0.03
CA PRO A 21 15.90 -4.18 -0.11
C PRO A 21 16.03 -5.60 0.42
N ALA A 22 17.10 -6.32 0.04
CA ALA A 22 17.40 -7.64 0.57
C ALA A 22 18.72 -7.65 1.37
N PRO A 23 18.79 -8.41 2.49
CA PRO A 23 17.71 -9.19 3.12
C PRO A 23 16.58 -8.29 3.59
N ASP A 24 15.34 -8.79 3.60
CA ASP A 24 14.16 -7.97 3.93
C ASP A 24 14.27 -7.41 5.34
N TYR A 25 14.75 -8.23 6.28
CA TYR A 25 14.94 -7.83 7.67
C TYR A 25 16.41 -7.61 7.98
N ASP A 26 16.72 -6.44 8.52
CA ASP A 26 18.06 -6.08 8.95
C ASP A 26 18.20 -6.30 10.45
N TYR A 27 19.08 -7.23 10.80
CA TYR A 27 19.28 -7.68 12.19
C TYR A 27 19.99 -6.66 13.11
N ILE A 28 20.51 -5.58 12.58
CA ILE A 28 21.32 -4.62 13.36
C ILE A 28 20.46 -3.74 14.27
N GLY A 29 19.27 -3.31 13.79
CA GLY A 29 18.48 -2.29 14.48
C GLY A 29 19.23 -0.93 14.50
N GLY A 30 18.87 -0.06 15.35
CA GLY A 30 19.20 1.36 15.49
C GLY A 30 20.41 2.03 14.82
N ASP A 31 21.52 1.35 14.54
CA ASP A 31 22.70 1.92 13.84
C ASP A 31 22.83 1.44 12.39
N TRP A 32 21.74 1.26 11.71
CA TRP A 32 21.69 0.80 10.32
C TRP A 32 22.35 1.76 9.31
N MET A 33 22.59 3.02 9.66
CA MET A 33 23.29 3.95 8.78
C MET A 33 24.75 3.54 8.53
N ASN A 34 25.39 2.92 9.50
CA ASN A 34 26.82 2.60 9.44
C ASN A 34 27.12 1.10 9.49
N ASN A 35 26.18 0.28 9.93
CA ASN A 35 26.39 -1.14 10.21
C ASN A 35 25.32 -2.02 9.53
N GLY A 36 25.56 -3.32 9.53
CA GLY A 36 24.64 -4.32 9.03
C GLY A 36 24.93 -4.80 7.62
N PRO A 37 24.10 -5.71 7.10
CA PRO A 37 24.29 -6.31 5.78
C PRO A 37 24.04 -5.31 4.64
N ARG A 38 23.31 -4.24 4.90
CA ARG A 38 22.95 -3.21 3.91
C ARG A 38 22.90 -1.81 4.53
N PRO A 39 24.05 -1.25 4.95
CA PRO A 39 24.08 0.04 5.66
C PRO A 39 23.54 1.18 4.78
N GLY A 40 23.03 2.22 5.45
CA GLY A 40 22.50 3.42 4.80
C GLY A 40 21.02 3.32 4.42
N LEU A 41 20.56 4.30 3.69
CA LEU A 41 19.13 4.44 3.30
C LEU A 41 18.65 3.35 2.33
N ASN A 42 19.55 2.68 1.63
CA ASN A 42 19.28 1.71 0.57
C ASN A 42 18.47 2.31 -0.61
N LEU A 43 18.87 3.52 -1.05
CA LEU A 43 18.29 4.13 -2.23
C LEU A 43 18.59 3.27 -3.49
N TYR A 44 17.60 3.01 -4.32
CA TYR A 44 16.21 3.49 -4.33
C TYR A 44 15.22 2.34 -4.03
N SER A 45 15.45 1.54 -3.00
CA SER A 45 14.45 0.58 -2.54
C SER A 45 13.32 1.28 -1.80
N SER A 46 12.13 0.67 -1.75
CA SER A 46 10.91 1.15 -1.10
C SER A 46 10.66 2.64 -1.38
N SER A 47 10.73 3.00 -2.67
CA SER A 47 10.70 4.36 -3.18
C SER A 47 9.73 4.49 -4.35
N VAL A 48 9.21 5.67 -4.56
CA VAL A 48 8.68 6.08 -5.87
C VAL A 48 9.82 6.69 -6.67
N VAL A 49 10.03 6.20 -7.88
CA VAL A 49 10.96 6.78 -8.86
C VAL A 49 10.18 7.29 -10.05
N VAL A 50 10.60 8.42 -10.59
CA VAL A 50 10.01 9.05 -11.77
C VAL A 50 11.07 9.12 -12.84
N LEU A 51 10.80 8.49 -13.97
CA LEU A 51 11.73 8.37 -15.09
C LEU A 51 11.21 9.19 -16.27
N ASP A 52 12.11 9.84 -17.00
CA ASP A 52 11.80 10.39 -18.31
C ASP A 52 11.43 9.25 -19.27
N ALA A 53 10.30 9.38 -19.96
CA ALA A 53 9.74 8.29 -20.75
C ALA A 53 10.53 8.04 -22.05
N ASP A 54 11.29 9.00 -22.55
CA ASP A 54 12.08 8.87 -23.77
C ASP A 54 13.48 8.33 -23.49
N SER A 55 14.14 8.83 -22.43
CA SER A 55 15.54 8.50 -22.13
C SER A 55 15.71 7.41 -21.06
N GLY A 56 14.71 7.22 -20.19
CA GLY A 56 14.79 6.39 -19.01
C GLY A 56 15.62 6.99 -17.87
N GLU A 57 16.05 8.24 -17.99
CA GLU A 57 16.81 8.93 -16.94
C GLU A 57 15.94 9.24 -15.73
N LEU A 58 16.55 9.24 -14.54
CA LEU A 58 15.86 9.56 -13.27
C LEU A 58 15.51 11.06 -13.24
N SER A 59 14.23 11.36 -13.32
CA SER A 59 13.69 12.73 -13.24
C SER A 59 13.43 13.18 -11.80
N ALA A 60 12.95 12.28 -10.94
CA ALA A 60 12.73 12.56 -9.52
C ALA A 60 12.56 11.26 -8.74
N TYR A 61 12.59 11.34 -7.42
CA TYR A 61 12.31 10.19 -6.54
C TYR A 61 11.78 10.66 -5.17
N PHE A 62 11.19 9.73 -4.43
CA PHE A 62 10.94 9.88 -2.99
C PHE A 62 11.05 8.51 -2.32
N GLN A 63 11.87 8.41 -1.29
CA GLN A 63 11.96 7.18 -0.53
C GLN A 63 10.92 7.17 0.58
N GLU A 64 9.89 6.33 0.39
CA GLU A 64 8.75 6.22 1.29
C GLU A 64 9.11 5.49 2.59
N MET A 65 9.95 4.43 2.48
CA MET A 65 10.46 3.65 3.61
C MET A 65 11.99 3.65 3.60
N PRO A 66 12.66 4.69 4.16
CA PRO A 66 14.11 4.71 4.29
C PRO A 66 14.59 3.52 5.10
N HIS A 67 15.58 2.78 4.58
CA HIS A 67 16.10 1.57 5.21
C HIS A 67 14.95 0.65 5.67
N ASP A 68 14.14 0.20 4.73
CA ASP A 68 13.00 -0.67 5.02
C ASP A 68 13.45 -1.97 5.68
N ALA A 69 12.97 -2.23 6.88
CA ALA A 69 13.24 -3.41 7.69
C ALA A 69 11.94 -4.13 8.08
N TRP A 70 10.87 -3.95 7.30
CA TRP A 70 9.54 -4.52 7.54
C TRP A 70 8.92 -5.16 6.31
N ASP A 71 9.59 -5.06 5.15
CA ASP A 71 9.06 -5.48 3.85
C ASP A 71 7.85 -4.62 3.42
N PHE A 72 7.96 -3.29 3.57
CA PHE A 72 6.89 -2.35 3.21
C PHE A 72 7.19 -1.62 1.91
N ASP A 73 7.20 -2.39 0.84
CA ASP A 73 7.41 -1.94 -0.53
C ASP A 73 6.61 -0.69 -0.89
N SER A 74 7.21 0.14 -1.77
CA SER A 74 6.46 1.12 -2.56
C SER A 74 5.91 0.51 -3.87
N ALA A 75 6.05 -0.80 -4.06
CA ALA A 75 5.59 -1.51 -5.26
C ALA A 75 4.08 -1.82 -5.21
N VAL A 76 3.25 -0.86 -4.82
CA VAL A 76 1.79 -0.88 -4.99
C VAL A 76 1.45 -0.29 -6.36
N GLY A 77 0.63 -0.99 -7.14
CA GLY A 77 0.36 -0.66 -8.55
C GLY A 77 -0.63 0.50 -8.75
N GLU A 78 -0.78 1.41 -7.81
CA GLU A 78 -1.73 2.51 -7.87
C GLU A 78 -1.02 3.87 -7.85
N PHE A 79 -1.14 4.60 -8.96
CA PHE A 79 -0.74 6.00 -9.08
C PHE A 79 -1.94 6.79 -9.59
N LEU A 80 -2.56 7.56 -8.70
CA LEU A 80 -3.78 8.30 -9.00
C LEU A 80 -3.46 9.78 -9.21
N MET A 81 -3.55 10.26 -10.46
CA MET A 81 -3.40 11.67 -10.77
C MET A 81 -4.69 12.43 -10.44
N ILE A 82 -4.57 13.49 -9.63
CA ILE A 82 -5.66 14.36 -9.24
C ILE A 82 -5.29 15.81 -9.50
N GLU A 83 -6.06 16.47 -10.35
CA GLU A 83 -5.96 17.90 -10.57
C GLU A 83 -7.02 18.65 -9.74
N LYS A 84 -6.58 19.61 -8.94
CA LYS A 84 -7.47 20.43 -8.12
C LYS A 84 -6.90 21.83 -7.94
N GLY A 85 -7.69 22.83 -8.31
CA GLY A 85 -7.28 24.24 -8.17
C GLY A 85 -6.02 24.62 -8.97
N GLY A 86 -5.83 24.01 -10.15
CA GLY A 86 -4.66 24.22 -10.99
C GLY A 86 -3.38 23.53 -10.51
N LYS A 87 -3.46 22.70 -9.47
CA LYS A 87 -2.35 21.87 -8.98
C LYS A 87 -2.56 20.42 -9.37
N ARG A 88 -1.50 19.77 -9.80
CA ARG A 88 -1.46 18.35 -10.14
C ARG A 88 -0.85 17.58 -8.97
N ASN A 89 -1.56 16.57 -8.50
CA ASN A 89 -1.10 15.75 -7.39
C ASN A 89 -1.11 14.26 -7.81
N MET A 90 -0.02 13.56 -7.53
CA MET A 90 0.04 12.12 -7.67
C MET A 90 -0.17 11.48 -6.29
N VAL A 91 -1.21 10.69 -6.15
CA VAL A 91 -1.52 9.95 -4.91
C VAL A 91 -1.03 8.53 -5.07
N HIS A 92 -0.24 8.06 -4.11
CA HIS A 92 0.33 6.71 -4.12
C HIS A 92 0.22 6.07 -2.73
N PRO A 93 -0.35 4.85 -2.63
CA PRO A 93 -0.34 4.07 -1.40
C PRO A 93 0.98 3.32 -1.23
N ASN A 94 1.42 3.18 0.03
CA ASN A 94 2.54 2.33 0.41
C ASN A 94 2.06 1.13 1.22
N LYS A 95 2.73 0.00 1.10
CA LYS A 95 2.41 -1.27 1.78
C LYS A 95 2.31 -1.13 3.31
N GLY A 96 3.08 -0.22 3.91
CA GLY A 96 2.98 0.11 5.34
C GLY A 96 1.67 0.80 5.76
N GLY A 97 0.75 1.09 4.84
CA GLY A 97 -0.53 1.74 5.12
C GLY A 97 -0.47 3.26 5.14
N ILE A 98 0.51 3.85 4.49
CA ILE A 98 0.63 5.30 4.29
C ILE A 98 0.16 5.66 2.88
N ILE A 99 -0.55 6.75 2.76
CA ILE A 99 -0.83 7.39 1.48
C ILE A 99 0.05 8.62 1.35
N PHE A 100 0.78 8.71 0.25
CA PHE A 100 1.58 9.87 -0.11
C PHE A 100 0.88 10.68 -1.20
N VAL A 101 0.92 12.00 -1.08
CA VAL A 101 0.35 12.95 -2.04
C VAL A 101 1.50 13.82 -2.53
N TYR A 102 2.01 13.50 -3.69
CA TYR A 102 3.13 14.22 -4.31
C TYR A 102 2.66 15.41 -5.12
N ASP A 103 3.44 16.46 -5.13
CA ASP A 103 3.34 17.51 -6.15
C ASP A 103 3.86 16.95 -7.48
N ALA A 104 2.96 16.68 -8.42
CA ALA A 104 3.34 16.08 -9.69
C ALA A 104 4.11 17.04 -10.61
N ASP A 105 4.09 18.34 -10.31
CA ASP A 105 4.85 19.35 -11.04
C ASP A 105 6.25 19.60 -10.43
N SER A 106 6.59 18.93 -9.32
CA SER A 106 7.93 18.98 -8.70
C SER A 106 8.95 18.05 -9.37
N VAL A 107 8.59 17.42 -10.48
CA VAL A 107 9.46 16.50 -11.23
C VAL A 107 10.55 17.26 -11.96
N GLY A 108 11.80 16.83 -11.83
CA GLY A 108 12.91 17.31 -12.62
C GLY A 108 14.26 17.28 -11.91
N GLY A 109 15.33 17.19 -12.71
CA GLY A 109 16.72 17.28 -12.25
C GLY A 109 17.20 16.15 -11.33
N GLY A 110 16.48 15.02 -11.24
CA GLY A 110 16.83 13.90 -10.36
C GLY A 110 16.64 14.20 -8.87
N ASN A 111 15.88 15.25 -8.51
CA ASN A 111 15.68 15.69 -7.15
C ASN A 111 14.62 14.88 -6.41
N GLU A 112 14.57 15.05 -5.10
CA GLU A 112 13.51 14.48 -4.27
C GLU A 112 12.17 15.15 -4.59
N LEU A 113 11.09 14.34 -4.77
CA LEU A 113 9.73 14.83 -4.98
C LEU A 113 9.24 15.65 -3.77
N THR A 114 8.49 16.70 -4.03
CA THR A 114 7.77 17.41 -2.98
C THR A 114 6.52 16.63 -2.57
N VAL A 115 6.39 16.34 -1.28
CA VAL A 115 5.20 15.74 -0.68
C VAL A 115 4.30 16.84 -0.14
N ASN A 116 3.10 16.96 -0.71
CA ASN A 116 2.09 17.94 -0.28
C ASN A 116 1.34 17.48 0.97
N ASN A 117 1.15 16.15 1.11
CA ASN A 117 0.53 15.53 2.28
C ASN A 117 0.91 14.05 2.38
N ALA A 118 0.89 13.51 3.60
CA ALA A 118 0.94 12.09 3.86
C ALA A 118 0.07 11.73 5.05
N TYR A 119 -0.61 10.57 5.01
CA TYR A 119 -1.51 10.15 6.08
C TYR A 119 -1.63 8.63 6.16
N MET A 120 -1.88 8.14 7.39
CA MET A 120 -2.09 6.72 7.66
C MET A 120 -3.52 6.30 7.30
N ILE A 121 -3.67 5.10 6.74
CA ILE A 121 -4.97 4.45 6.55
C ILE A 121 -5.08 3.10 7.27
N GLY A 122 -3.97 2.41 7.54
CA GLY A 122 -3.98 1.25 8.43
C GLY A 122 -4.46 1.62 9.83
N GLU A 123 -5.24 0.77 10.46
CA GLU A 123 -5.76 0.99 11.81
C GLU A 123 -4.91 0.30 12.89
N THR A 124 -4.24 -0.81 12.51
CA THR A 124 -3.34 -1.56 13.39
C THR A 124 -1.91 -1.42 12.91
N TYR A 125 -1.18 -0.46 13.44
CA TYR A 125 0.24 -0.28 13.14
C TYR A 125 1.02 0.09 14.40
N ASN A 126 2.27 -0.37 14.46
CA ASN A 126 3.19 -0.02 15.53
C ASN A 126 4.66 -0.01 15.10
N TYR A 127 4.92 -0.09 13.80
CA TYR A 127 6.28 0.02 13.25
C TYR A 127 6.79 1.46 13.23
N ILE A 128 5.88 2.43 13.30
CA ILE A 128 6.15 3.86 13.48
C ILE A 128 5.14 4.46 14.45
N LYS A 129 5.39 5.66 14.95
CA LYS A 129 4.41 6.44 15.73
C LYS A 129 3.52 7.30 14.85
N GLY A 130 3.92 7.54 13.60
CA GLY A 130 3.18 8.32 12.63
C GLY A 130 4.04 8.76 11.46
N VAL A 131 3.45 9.58 10.60
CA VAL A 131 4.09 10.21 9.44
C VAL A 131 3.86 11.72 9.49
N THR A 132 4.87 12.51 9.11
CA THR A 132 4.68 13.96 8.97
C THR A 132 3.94 14.27 7.67
N LYS A 133 3.43 15.50 7.54
CA LYS A 133 2.78 15.97 6.31
C LYS A 133 3.72 15.88 5.10
N GLU A 134 5.02 16.06 5.30
CA GLU A 134 6.07 15.97 4.29
C GLU A 134 6.52 14.52 4.01
N GLY A 135 5.78 13.54 4.53
CA GLY A 135 6.02 12.12 4.27
C GLY A 135 7.16 11.48 5.07
N ARG A 136 7.65 12.12 6.15
CA ARG A 136 8.74 11.54 6.94
C ARG A 136 8.20 10.67 8.07
N LEU A 137 8.80 9.48 8.22
CA LEU A 137 8.43 8.53 9.28
C LEU A 137 8.86 9.06 10.65
N VAL A 138 7.99 8.93 11.64
CA VAL A 138 8.24 9.37 13.02
C VAL A 138 8.25 8.17 13.95
N GLY A 139 9.31 8.03 14.74
CA GLY A 139 9.39 7.07 15.84
C GLY A 139 9.38 5.61 15.36
N ARG A 140 10.30 5.26 14.47
CA ARG A 140 10.54 3.90 13.98
C ARG A 140 10.68 2.89 15.11
N ARG A 141 10.09 1.72 14.93
CA ARG A 141 10.34 0.52 15.72
C ARG A 141 11.36 -0.33 15.00
N GLU A 142 12.56 -0.40 15.52
CA GLU A 142 13.60 -1.28 14.98
C GLU A 142 13.34 -2.73 15.38
N LEU A 143 13.80 -3.65 14.53
CA LEU A 143 13.70 -5.10 14.72
C LEU A 143 15.10 -5.72 14.71
N PRO A 144 15.93 -5.50 15.78
CA PRO A 144 17.24 -6.14 15.87
C PRO A 144 17.13 -7.67 15.93
N GLU A 145 18.25 -8.36 15.82
CA GLU A 145 18.31 -9.82 15.95
C GLU A 145 17.55 -10.29 17.20
N GLY A 146 16.71 -11.30 17.02
CA GLY A 146 15.90 -11.90 18.08
C GLY A 146 14.41 -11.94 17.79
N LYS A 147 13.62 -12.25 18.81
CA LYS A 147 12.17 -12.44 18.72
C LYS A 147 11.42 -11.14 19.00
N HIS A 148 10.52 -10.78 18.11
CA HIS A 148 9.62 -9.66 18.27
C HIS A 148 8.17 -10.12 18.11
N SER A 149 7.34 -9.74 19.05
CA SER A 149 5.91 -10.05 19.03
C SER A 149 5.08 -8.85 18.64
N ASP A 150 3.94 -9.13 18.02
CA ASP A 150 2.92 -8.12 17.68
C ASP A 150 3.50 -6.97 16.84
N VAL A 151 4.23 -7.29 15.77
CA VAL A 151 4.66 -6.31 14.77
C VAL A 151 3.51 -6.09 13.80
N CYS A 152 3.06 -4.85 13.65
CA CYS A 152 1.89 -4.49 12.85
C CYS A 152 2.18 -3.30 11.91
N PRO A 153 1.69 -3.35 10.67
CA PRO A 153 1.03 -4.48 10.01
C PRO A 153 1.97 -5.67 9.82
N ALA A 154 1.40 -6.82 9.40
CA ALA A 154 2.20 -7.98 9.04
C ALA A 154 2.98 -7.75 7.72
N ILE A 155 3.79 -8.74 7.33
CA ILE A 155 4.61 -8.70 6.13
C ILE A 155 3.83 -8.37 4.85
N ASP A 156 2.55 -8.75 4.76
CA ASP A 156 1.69 -8.39 3.63
C ASP A 156 1.26 -6.91 3.63
N GLY A 157 1.61 -6.15 4.67
CA GLY A 157 1.29 -4.75 4.83
C GLY A 157 -0.15 -4.49 5.28
N ALA A 158 -0.49 -3.22 5.50
CA ALA A 158 -1.87 -2.76 5.68
C ALA A 158 -2.59 -2.59 4.34
N ILE A 159 -1.82 -2.31 3.28
CA ILE A 159 -2.23 -2.33 1.86
C ILE A 159 -1.21 -3.21 1.15
N SER A 160 -1.66 -4.09 0.26
CA SER A 160 -0.76 -4.87 -0.56
C SER A 160 -0.77 -4.38 -2.03
N TRP A 161 -0.57 -5.26 -2.99
CA TRP A 161 -0.56 -4.93 -4.42
C TRP A 161 -1.93 -4.52 -4.99
N ASN A 162 -2.99 -4.72 -4.24
CA ASN A 162 -4.36 -4.50 -4.67
C ASN A 162 -4.64 -3.00 -4.80
N THR A 163 -5.19 -2.62 -5.95
CA THR A 163 -5.52 -1.23 -6.22
C THR A 163 -6.86 -0.84 -5.62
N GLY A 164 -6.93 0.39 -5.12
CA GLY A 164 -8.17 1.06 -4.76
C GLY A 164 -9.01 1.42 -5.99
N ALA A 165 -9.95 2.31 -5.78
CA ALA A 165 -10.75 2.89 -6.86
C ALA A 165 -11.06 4.36 -6.59
N TYR A 166 -11.10 5.19 -7.62
CA TYR A 166 -11.41 6.61 -7.50
C TYR A 166 -12.72 6.99 -8.16
N ASN A 167 -13.54 7.76 -7.47
CA ASN A 167 -14.74 8.37 -8.02
C ASN A 167 -14.54 9.88 -8.19
N PRO A 168 -14.31 10.38 -9.42
CA PRO A 168 -14.02 11.79 -9.64
C PRO A 168 -15.21 12.71 -9.34
N LYS A 169 -16.45 12.26 -9.55
CA LYS A 169 -17.66 13.06 -9.23
C LYS A 169 -17.76 13.38 -7.75
N ARG A 170 -17.25 12.48 -6.89
CA ARG A 170 -17.31 12.61 -5.43
C ARG A 170 -15.99 13.04 -4.82
N ASN A 171 -14.93 13.15 -5.62
CA ASN A 171 -13.56 13.30 -5.13
C ASN A 171 -13.30 12.31 -3.99
N THR A 172 -13.53 11.03 -4.26
CA THR A 172 -13.45 9.98 -3.25
C THR A 172 -12.58 8.83 -3.72
N HIS A 173 -11.56 8.54 -2.94
CA HIS A 173 -10.71 7.38 -3.07
C HIS A 173 -11.22 6.29 -2.14
N PHE A 174 -11.49 5.11 -2.69
CA PHE A 174 -11.89 3.90 -1.97
C PHE A 174 -10.68 2.99 -1.85
N MET A 175 -10.38 2.56 -0.65
CA MET A 175 -9.23 1.72 -0.35
C MET A 175 -9.62 0.60 0.59
N LEU A 176 -8.98 -0.54 0.41
CA LEU A 176 -9.06 -1.66 1.35
C LEU A 176 -7.84 -1.65 2.25
N THR A 177 -8.05 -1.96 3.52
CA THR A 177 -6.97 -2.29 4.44
C THR A 177 -7.13 -3.70 4.98
N GLN A 178 -6.01 -4.31 5.29
CA GLN A 178 -5.92 -5.57 5.99
C GLN A 178 -5.26 -5.34 7.34
N GLU A 179 -5.95 -5.76 8.39
CA GLU A 179 -5.55 -5.47 9.76
C GLU A 179 -5.15 -6.77 10.44
N PHE A 180 -3.87 -7.13 10.30
CA PHE A 180 -3.26 -8.26 10.99
C PHE A 180 -1.78 -7.97 11.27
N CYS A 181 -1.22 -8.73 12.20
CA CYS A 181 0.14 -8.57 12.69
C CYS A 181 0.94 -9.85 12.49
N PHE A 182 2.15 -9.87 12.94
CA PHE A 182 2.99 -11.07 12.95
C PHE A 182 3.92 -11.10 14.17
N ASP A 183 4.28 -12.29 14.59
CA ASP A 183 5.44 -12.53 15.42
C ASP A 183 6.60 -12.88 14.48
N ILE A 184 7.77 -12.33 14.72
CA ILE A 184 8.93 -12.48 13.85
C ILE A 184 10.18 -12.81 14.69
N GLU A 185 11.01 -13.70 14.18
CA GLU A 185 12.35 -13.96 14.66
C GLU A 185 13.34 -13.51 13.60
N VAL A 186 14.00 -12.38 13.86
CA VAL A 186 15.03 -11.83 12.99
C VAL A 186 16.34 -12.53 13.33
N VAL A 187 17.02 -13.02 12.31
CA VAL A 187 18.28 -13.74 12.44
C VAL A 187 19.36 -13.02 11.65
N ASN A 188 20.61 -13.16 12.08
CA ASN A 188 21.77 -12.75 11.29
C ASN A 188 22.05 -13.85 10.25
N PRO A 189 21.57 -13.70 9.01
CA PRO A 189 21.76 -14.75 8.03
C PRO A 189 23.17 -14.71 7.45
N GLU A 190 23.82 -15.86 7.39
CA GLU A 190 24.98 -16.00 6.52
C GLU A 190 24.53 -15.75 5.07
N ARG A 191 25.18 -14.83 4.39
CA ARG A 191 24.93 -14.60 2.96
C ARG A 191 25.28 -15.89 2.21
N PRO A 192 24.32 -16.53 1.51
CA PRO A 192 24.66 -17.73 0.76
C PRO A 192 25.65 -17.37 -0.36
N ASP A 193 26.71 -18.18 -0.50
CA ASP A 193 27.71 -18.04 -1.56
C ASP A 193 27.09 -18.22 -2.95
N ASP A 194 25.96 -18.90 -3.01
CA ASP A 194 25.20 -19.18 -4.22
C ASP A 194 23.78 -18.60 -4.12
N PHE A 195 23.51 -17.59 -4.94
CA PHE A 195 22.17 -17.01 -5.12
C PHE A 195 21.27 -17.90 -6.00
N SER A 196 21.37 -19.20 -5.93
CA SER A 196 20.63 -20.17 -6.78
C SER A 196 19.09 -20.17 -6.53
N GLY A 197 18.48 -19.01 -6.39
CA GLY A 197 17.04 -18.82 -6.41
C GLY A 197 16.34 -19.03 -5.07
N GLN A 198 17.06 -19.09 -3.95
CA GLN A 198 16.43 -19.09 -2.62
C GLN A 198 16.22 -17.64 -2.13
N ALA A 199 15.04 -17.40 -1.57
CA ALA A 199 14.74 -16.14 -0.92
C ALA A 199 15.60 -15.92 0.32
N TYR A 200 16.17 -14.71 0.44
CA TYR A 200 17.07 -14.31 1.52
C TYR A 200 16.40 -13.26 2.39
N PHE A 201 15.53 -13.70 3.29
CA PHE A 201 14.71 -12.79 4.11
C PHE A 201 15.42 -12.26 5.36
N GLY A 202 16.24 -13.06 6.01
CA GLY A 202 16.86 -12.73 7.30
C GLY A 202 15.90 -12.88 8.48
N ALA A 203 14.78 -13.56 8.31
CA ALA A 203 13.81 -13.80 9.37
C ALA A 203 12.87 -14.98 9.08
N SER A 204 12.19 -15.44 10.13
CA SER A 204 11.00 -16.30 10.05
C SER A 204 9.84 -15.61 10.78
N TRP A 205 8.61 -15.85 10.34
CA TRP A 205 7.43 -15.18 10.92
C TRP A 205 6.18 -16.06 10.95
N THR A 206 5.23 -15.65 11.80
CA THR A 206 3.90 -16.24 11.89
C THR A 206 2.86 -15.14 12.01
N SER A 207 1.93 -15.11 11.04
CA SER A 207 0.84 -14.13 11.05
C SER A 207 -0.14 -14.39 12.19
N LYS A 208 -0.71 -13.33 12.75
CA LYS A 208 -1.63 -13.37 13.88
C LYS A 208 -2.63 -12.22 13.87
N ALA A 209 -3.69 -12.36 14.66
CA ALA A 209 -4.59 -11.24 14.93
C ALA A 209 -3.88 -10.11 15.68
N PRO A 210 -4.20 -8.83 15.39
CA PRO A 210 -3.75 -7.72 16.19
C PRO A 210 -4.37 -7.79 17.59
N LYS A 211 -3.68 -7.25 18.59
CA LYS A 211 -4.24 -7.11 19.96
C LYS A 211 -4.98 -5.78 20.14
N GLN A 212 -4.54 -4.77 19.42
CA GLN A 212 -5.11 -3.43 19.50
C GLN A 212 -4.86 -2.62 18.24
N LYS A 213 -5.70 -1.62 18.02
CA LYS A 213 -5.50 -0.57 17.03
C LYS A 213 -4.41 0.42 17.51
N ALA A 214 -3.94 1.28 16.61
CA ALA A 214 -2.96 2.32 16.94
C ALA A 214 -3.44 3.30 18.02
N ASP A 215 -4.76 3.50 18.14
CA ASP A 215 -5.40 4.33 19.16
C ASP A 215 -5.59 3.61 20.53
N GLY A 216 -5.17 2.34 20.64
CA GLY A 216 -5.31 1.52 21.84
C GLY A 216 -6.62 0.74 21.95
N THR A 217 -7.54 0.86 21.01
CA THR A 217 -8.78 0.06 20.97
C THR A 217 -8.45 -1.43 20.84
N LYS A 218 -8.95 -2.27 21.74
CA LYS A 218 -8.72 -3.73 21.69
C LYS A 218 -9.38 -4.36 20.48
N VAL A 219 -8.72 -5.37 19.94
CA VAL A 219 -9.15 -6.16 18.77
C VAL A 219 -8.95 -7.64 19.09
N ASP A 220 -9.94 -8.48 18.75
CA ASP A 220 -9.93 -9.90 19.07
C ASP A 220 -9.64 -10.80 17.86
N ALA A 221 -9.70 -10.24 16.62
CA ALA A 221 -9.48 -10.99 15.40
C ALA A 221 -8.83 -10.10 14.32
N ALA A 222 -8.20 -10.72 13.33
CA ALA A 222 -7.81 -10.03 12.11
C ALA A 222 -9.07 -9.64 11.31
N TYR A 223 -9.05 -8.48 10.68
CA TYR A 223 -10.20 -7.93 9.94
C TYR A 223 -9.72 -7.11 8.75
N GLY A 224 -10.65 -6.68 7.92
CA GLY A 224 -10.39 -5.74 6.84
C GLY A 224 -11.26 -4.50 6.96
N THR A 225 -10.89 -3.42 6.27
CA THR A 225 -11.76 -2.25 6.13
C THR A 225 -11.86 -1.79 4.69
N LEU A 226 -13.04 -1.32 4.32
CA LEU A 226 -13.24 -0.48 3.15
C LEU A 226 -13.39 0.96 3.62
N GLN A 227 -12.52 1.82 3.17
CA GLN A 227 -12.49 3.23 3.56
C GLN A 227 -12.75 4.11 2.34
N ALA A 228 -13.60 5.11 2.49
CA ALA A 228 -13.81 6.18 1.53
C ALA A 228 -13.24 7.48 2.09
N ARG A 229 -12.25 8.05 1.39
CA ARG A 229 -11.53 9.24 1.85
C ARG A 229 -11.43 10.30 0.76
N ASP A 230 -11.26 11.55 1.17
CA ASP A 230 -10.71 12.57 0.27
C ASP A 230 -9.26 12.20 -0.01
N PRO A 231 -8.85 12.01 -1.27
CA PRO A 231 -7.52 11.50 -1.60
C PRO A 231 -6.38 12.46 -1.27
N LEU A 232 -6.64 13.77 -1.21
CA LEU A 232 -5.60 14.78 -0.96
C LEU A 232 -5.44 15.11 0.51
N THR A 233 -6.52 15.03 1.29
CA THR A 233 -6.52 15.39 2.72
C THR A 233 -6.49 14.20 3.66
N GLY A 234 -6.89 13.01 3.17
CA GLY A 234 -7.07 11.82 3.98
C GLY A 234 -8.34 11.82 4.83
N GLU A 235 -9.19 12.84 4.72
CA GLU A 235 -10.44 12.93 5.48
C GLU A 235 -11.34 11.73 5.22
N MET A 236 -11.72 11.03 6.28
CA MET A 236 -12.62 9.87 6.24
C MET A 236 -14.04 10.33 5.98
N LYS A 237 -14.65 9.88 4.87
CA LYS A 237 -16.07 10.12 4.56
C LYS A 237 -16.96 9.06 5.14
N TRP A 238 -16.57 7.80 5.01
CA TRP A 238 -17.20 6.65 5.64
C TRP A 238 -16.24 5.45 5.67
N ARG A 239 -16.58 4.45 6.49
CA ARG A 239 -15.82 3.22 6.69
C ARG A 239 -16.78 2.04 6.87
N VAL A 240 -16.41 0.90 6.30
CA VAL A 240 -17.07 -0.40 6.53
C VAL A 240 -16.04 -1.39 7.01
N GLU A 241 -16.36 -2.19 8.01
CA GLU A 241 -15.53 -3.27 8.49
C GLU A 241 -15.95 -4.59 7.88
N TYR A 242 -14.98 -5.40 7.47
CA TYR A 242 -15.14 -6.77 7.02
C TYR A 242 -14.57 -7.73 8.05
N LYS A 243 -15.26 -8.84 8.25
CA LYS A 243 -14.88 -9.89 9.21
C LYS A 243 -13.50 -10.47 8.97
N TYR A 244 -13.03 -10.45 7.71
CA TYR A 244 -11.74 -10.97 7.30
C TYR A 244 -10.93 -9.90 6.57
N PRO A 245 -9.59 -9.97 6.59
CA PRO A 245 -8.76 -9.14 5.72
C PRO A 245 -9.18 -9.29 4.26
N VAL A 246 -9.27 -8.19 3.53
CA VAL A 246 -9.68 -8.17 2.12
C VAL A 246 -8.49 -7.81 1.25
N LEU A 247 -8.15 -8.71 0.34
CA LEU A 247 -6.98 -8.65 -0.55
C LEU A 247 -7.42 -8.60 -2.02
N ALA A 248 -8.33 -7.71 -2.38
CA ALA A 248 -8.84 -7.61 -3.73
C ALA A 248 -8.78 -6.17 -4.24
N SER A 249 -8.69 -6.01 -5.57
CA SER A 249 -8.83 -4.68 -6.17
C SER A 249 -10.31 -4.26 -6.24
N LEU A 250 -10.53 -2.96 -6.15
CA LEU A 250 -11.86 -2.35 -6.16
C LEU A 250 -12.26 -1.87 -7.56
N LEU A 251 -13.56 -1.72 -7.78
CA LEU A 251 -14.10 -1.02 -8.93
C LEU A 251 -15.11 0.04 -8.48
N SER A 252 -14.89 1.30 -8.85
CA SER A 252 -15.91 2.36 -8.73
C SER A 252 -16.51 2.66 -10.11
N THR A 253 -17.82 2.87 -10.16
CA THR A 253 -18.51 3.13 -11.41
C THR A 253 -19.11 4.54 -11.48
N GLY A 254 -19.36 5.03 -12.69
CA GLY A 254 -20.05 6.31 -12.92
C GLY A 254 -21.50 6.35 -12.41
N GLY A 255 -22.08 5.19 -12.07
CA GLY A 255 -23.40 5.03 -11.45
C GLY A 255 -23.36 5.07 -9.92
N ASP A 256 -22.28 5.54 -9.32
CA ASP A 256 -22.08 5.64 -7.87
C ASP A 256 -22.13 4.31 -7.12
N LEU A 257 -21.58 3.26 -7.71
CA LEU A 257 -21.37 1.96 -7.06
C LEU A 257 -19.90 1.71 -6.81
N VAL A 258 -19.62 1.01 -5.71
CA VAL A 258 -18.29 0.42 -5.41
C VAL A 258 -18.48 -1.09 -5.30
N PHE A 259 -17.75 -1.84 -6.11
CA PHE A 259 -17.73 -3.30 -6.09
C PHE A 259 -16.54 -3.78 -5.27
N VAL A 260 -16.81 -4.71 -4.34
CA VAL A 260 -15.84 -5.22 -3.38
C VAL A 260 -15.91 -6.75 -3.36
N PRO A 261 -14.91 -7.45 -3.88
CA PRO A 261 -14.79 -8.89 -3.69
C PRO A 261 -14.26 -9.19 -2.29
N GLY A 262 -14.94 -10.07 -1.56
CA GLY A 262 -14.57 -10.48 -0.22
C GLY A 262 -13.72 -11.75 -0.18
N ALA A 263 -12.92 -11.89 0.88
CA ALA A 263 -12.16 -13.12 1.16
C ALA A 263 -13.08 -14.30 1.56
N ASP A 264 -14.28 -14.01 2.03
CA ASP A 264 -15.32 -14.96 2.38
C ASP A 264 -16.16 -15.46 1.19
N GLY A 265 -15.81 -15.04 -0.02
CA GLY A 265 -16.54 -15.36 -1.24
C GLY A 265 -17.74 -14.48 -1.51
N MET A 266 -18.01 -13.50 -0.67
CA MET A 266 -19.08 -12.54 -0.92
C MET A 266 -18.61 -11.43 -1.87
N PHE A 267 -19.46 -11.06 -2.79
CA PHE A 267 -19.22 -9.97 -3.75
C PHE A 267 -20.27 -8.88 -3.55
N ASP A 268 -19.80 -7.74 -3.05
CA ASP A 268 -20.65 -6.61 -2.65
C ASP A 268 -20.73 -5.57 -3.77
N ALA A 269 -21.92 -4.98 -3.94
CA ALA A 269 -22.10 -3.67 -4.58
C ALA A 269 -22.60 -2.70 -3.50
N ARG A 270 -21.83 -1.64 -3.26
CA ARG A 270 -22.11 -0.64 -2.23
C ARG A 270 -22.35 0.73 -2.83
N ASP A 271 -23.16 1.52 -2.16
CA ASP A 271 -23.38 2.93 -2.47
C ASP A 271 -22.08 3.73 -2.22
N ALA A 272 -21.57 4.40 -3.25
CA ALA A 272 -20.31 5.12 -3.19
C ALA A 272 -20.33 6.34 -2.22
N LYS A 273 -21.54 6.89 -1.93
CA LYS A 273 -21.69 8.02 -1.02
C LYS A 273 -21.69 7.62 0.44
N THR A 274 -22.23 6.44 0.77
CA THR A 274 -22.56 6.07 2.15
C THR A 274 -21.93 4.77 2.62
N GLY A 275 -21.36 3.95 1.71
CA GLY A 275 -20.88 2.60 2.00
C GLY A 275 -21.98 1.57 2.23
N LYS A 276 -23.27 1.97 2.15
CA LYS A 276 -24.41 1.06 2.35
C LYS A 276 -24.38 -0.10 1.35
N LEU A 277 -24.53 -1.32 1.83
CA LEU A 277 -24.70 -2.50 1.00
C LEU A 277 -26.02 -2.40 0.22
N LEU A 278 -25.92 -2.48 -1.11
CA LEU A 278 -27.08 -2.42 -2.01
C LEU A 278 -27.39 -3.79 -2.61
N TRP A 279 -26.36 -4.57 -2.88
CA TRP A 279 -26.48 -5.90 -3.45
C TRP A 279 -25.28 -6.75 -3.02
N GLN A 280 -25.48 -8.05 -2.90
CA GLN A 280 -24.46 -9.01 -2.54
C GLN A 280 -24.74 -10.35 -3.23
N ASN A 281 -23.69 -11.05 -3.65
CA ASN A 281 -23.78 -12.40 -4.19
C ASN A 281 -22.63 -13.26 -3.66
N ASN A 282 -22.89 -14.54 -3.47
CA ASN A 282 -21.88 -15.51 -3.10
C ASN A 282 -21.25 -16.12 -4.36
N LEU A 283 -19.92 -15.95 -4.50
CA LEU A 283 -19.13 -16.46 -5.62
C LEU A 283 -18.65 -17.90 -5.40
N GLY A 284 -18.86 -18.46 -4.19
CA GLY A 284 -18.46 -19.81 -3.82
C GLY A 284 -17.01 -19.95 -3.35
N THR A 285 -16.17 -18.95 -3.58
CA THR A 285 -14.77 -18.86 -3.13
C THR A 285 -14.35 -17.42 -3.00
N GLY A 286 -13.33 -17.15 -2.18
CA GLY A 286 -12.75 -15.81 -2.05
C GLY A 286 -12.20 -15.28 -3.37
N ALA A 287 -11.95 -13.98 -3.42
CA ALA A 287 -11.39 -13.31 -4.59
C ALA A 287 -10.20 -12.42 -4.18
N HIS A 288 -9.08 -12.58 -4.90
CA HIS A 288 -7.87 -11.76 -4.80
C HIS A 288 -7.65 -10.89 -6.04
N GLY A 289 -8.38 -11.19 -7.11
CA GLY A 289 -8.20 -10.54 -8.41
C GLY A 289 -8.90 -9.20 -8.52
N GLY A 290 -8.74 -8.60 -9.69
CA GLY A 290 -9.39 -7.35 -10.05
C GLY A 290 -10.85 -7.53 -10.44
N VAL A 291 -11.58 -6.40 -10.38
CA VAL A 291 -12.95 -6.26 -10.87
C VAL A 291 -12.94 -5.31 -12.07
N ILE A 292 -13.62 -5.68 -13.13
CA ILE A 292 -13.79 -4.82 -14.31
C ILE A 292 -15.26 -4.68 -14.67
N THR A 293 -15.61 -3.63 -15.40
CA THR A 293 -16.92 -3.50 -16.06
C THR A 293 -16.74 -3.27 -17.54
N TYR A 294 -17.67 -3.82 -18.33
CA TYR A 294 -17.67 -3.69 -19.79
C TYR A 294 -19.07 -3.77 -20.37
N MET A 295 -19.21 -3.31 -21.62
CA MET A 295 -20.45 -3.40 -22.36
C MET A 295 -20.39 -4.53 -23.39
N ALA A 296 -21.43 -5.35 -23.45
CA ALA A 296 -21.61 -6.35 -24.51
C ALA A 296 -23.11 -6.48 -24.86
N GLY A 297 -23.43 -6.46 -26.14
CA GLY A 297 -24.82 -6.58 -26.61
C GLY A 297 -25.79 -5.55 -26.04
N GLY A 298 -25.33 -4.33 -25.75
CA GLY A 298 -26.11 -3.24 -25.13
C GLY A 298 -26.37 -3.39 -23.64
N LYS A 299 -25.76 -4.37 -22.98
CA LYS A 299 -25.84 -4.60 -21.54
C LYS A 299 -24.49 -4.36 -20.87
N GLN A 300 -24.52 -3.79 -19.66
CA GLN A 300 -23.33 -3.66 -18.81
C GLN A 300 -23.14 -4.93 -17.99
N TYR A 301 -21.89 -5.40 -17.94
CA TYR A 301 -21.47 -6.54 -17.16
C TYR A 301 -20.39 -6.09 -16.16
N VAL A 302 -20.34 -6.80 -15.05
CA VAL A 302 -19.22 -6.74 -14.09
C VAL A 302 -18.59 -8.13 -14.05
N ALA A 303 -17.28 -8.20 -14.21
CA ALA A 303 -16.52 -9.43 -14.11
C ALA A 303 -15.52 -9.34 -12.96
N VAL A 304 -15.40 -10.43 -12.23
CA VAL A 304 -14.47 -10.59 -11.10
C VAL A 304 -13.74 -11.92 -11.25
N VAL A 305 -12.43 -11.88 -10.97
CA VAL A 305 -11.62 -13.11 -10.91
C VAL A 305 -11.72 -13.68 -9.50
N THR A 306 -12.12 -14.96 -9.42
CA THR A 306 -12.25 -15.69 -8.16
C THR A 306 -11.16 -16.74 -8.04
N GLY A 307 -10.86 -17.14 -6.81
CA GLY A 307 -9.83 -18.09 -6.46
C GLY A 307 -8.86 -17.49 -5.44
N TRP A 308 -8.14 -18.40 -4.75
CA TRP A 308 -7.20 -18.05 -3.69
C TRP A 308 -5.82 -18.62 -4.01
#